data_75315c50471f3b3f4deab1e49c3f74d8
#
_entry.id   75315c50471f3b3f4deab1e49c3f74d8
#
_cell.length_a   1.000
_cell.length_b   1.000
_cell.length_c   1.000
_cell.angle_alpha   90.00
_cell.angle_beta   90.00
_cell.angle_gamma   90.00
#
_symmetry.space_group_name_H-M   'P 1'
#
loop_
_entity.id
_entity.type
_entity.pdbx_description
1 polymer ?
#
loop_
_entity_poly.entity_id
_entity_poly.type
_entity_poly.pdbx_seq_one_letter_code
_entity_poly.pdbx_strand_id
1 'polypeptide(L)'
;MVKYIFIAIKTMWKYARFETCLKFFEVIFISMMTPLSLLFTQNLINGFVSYFNSDAEITPIILWSVLLVVSMFLVSSTGFINNIQNINMKRKLDGQFTQHIIDKYKKIDFACFDDTNIQDTLFRM
;
A
#
# COMPACT_ATOMS: atom_id res chain seq x y z
N MET A 1 1.28 2.87 21.71
CA MET A 1 1.51 2.72 20.26
C MET A 1 0.33 2.09 19.53
N VAL A 2 -0.19 0.92 19.94
CA VAL A 2 -1.34 0.22 19.29
C VAL A 2 -2.60 1.08 19.15
N LYS A 3 -2.94 1.91 20.15
CA LYS A 3 -4.11 2.79 20.12
C LYS A 3 -4.08 3.81 18.98
N TYR A 4 -2.91 4.36 18.66
CA TYR A 4 -2.76 5.32 17.56
C TYR A 4 -2.89 4.65 16.19
N ILE A 5 -2.39 3.42 16.05
CA ILE A 5 -2.54 2.62 14.82
C ILE A 5 -4.03 2.35 14.56
N PHE A 6 -4.77 1.97 15.59
CA PHE A 6 -6.21 1.71 15.48
C PHE A 6 -7.01 2.97 15.09
N ILE A 7 -6.65 4.12 15.67
CA ILE A 7 -7.27 5.42 15.32
C ILE A 7 -6.96 5.78 13.85
N ALA A 8 -5.70 5.60 13.41
CA ALA A 8 -5.31 5.86 12.03
C ALA A 8 -6.08 4.97 11.04
N ILE A 9 -6.16 3.67 11.30
CA ILE A 9 -6.91 2.72 10.47
C ILE A 9 -8.40 3.10 10.43
N LYS A 10 -9.01 3.44 11.57
CA LYS A 10 -10.41 3.85 11.66
C LYS A 10 -10.67 5.14 10.86
N THR A 11 -9.72 6.08 10.91
CA THR A 11 -9.82 7.34 10.14
C THR A 11 -9.70 7.09 8.65
N MET A 12 -8.72 6.30 8.23
CA MET A 12 -8.56 5.88 6.83
C MET A 12 -9.81 5.15 6.32
N TRP A 13 -10.36 4.23 7.11
CA TRP A 13 -11.58 3.50 6.77
C TRP A 13 -12.79 4.43 6.62
N LYS A 14 -12.87 5.48 7.43
CA LYS A 14 -13.97 6.45 7.37
C LYS A 14 -13.92 7.31 6.10
N TYR A 15 -12.71 7.75 5.70
CA TYR A 15 -12.55 8.76 4.65
C TYR A 15 -12.14 8.18 3.28
N ALA A 16 -11.49 7.02 3.25
CA ALA A 16 -10.96 6.40 2.04
C ALA A 16 -11.17 4.87 2.05
N ARG A 17 -12.43 4.41 2.19
CA ARG A 17 -12.79 2.99 2.31
C ARG A 17 -12.28 2.16 1.14
N PHE A 18 -12.53 2.63 -0.08
CA PHE A 18 -12.18 1.90 -1.29
C PHE A 18 -10.66 1.74 -1.43
N GLU A 19 -9.92 2.82 -1.23
CA GLU A 19 -8.47 2.83 -1.29
C GLU A 19 -7.83 1.96 -0.20
N THR A 20 -8.40 1.98 1.01
CA THR A 20 -7.94 1.14 2.12
C THR A 20 -8.16 -0.34 1.83
N CYS A 21 -9.31 -0.69 1.25
CA CYS A 21 -9.61 -2.07 0.86
C CYS A 21 -8.68 -2.55 -0.27
N LEU A 22 -8.46 -1.73 -1.29
CA LEU A 22 -7.51 -2.04 -2.38
C LEU A 22 -6.08 -2.24 -1.85
N LYS A 23 -5.65 -1.39 -0.92
CA LYS A 23 -4.33 -1.49 -0.29
C LYS A 23 -4.16 -2.80 0.48
N PHE A 24 -5.20 -3.22 1.20
CA PHE A 24 -5.20 -4.48 1.91
C PHE A 24 -5.09 -5.67 0.95
N PHE A 25 -5.83 -5.61 -0.16
CA PHE A 25 -5.77 -6.64 -1.20
C PHE A 25 -4.39 -6.70 -1.88
N GLU A 26 -3.79 -5.56 -2.15
CA GLU A 26 -2.44 -5.45 -2.71
C GLU A 26 -1.38 -6.09 -1.81
N VAL A 27 -1.43 -5.82 -0.50
CA VAL A 27 -0.49 -6.40 0.47
C VAL A 27 -0.62 -7.92 0.51
N ILE A 28 -1.84 -8.46 0.52
CA ILE A 28 -2.08 -9.91 0.48
C ILE A 28 -1.51 -10.49 -0.83
N PHE A 29 -1.80 -9.85 -1.95
CA PHE A 29 -1.33 -10.30 -3.27
C PHE A 29 0.20 -10.37 -3.34
N ILE A 30 0.90 -9.31 -2.93
CA ILE A 30 2.37 -9.28 -2.90
C ILE A 30 2.92 -10.35 -1.96
N SER A 31 2.32 -10.53 -0.78
CA SER A 31 2.73 -11.53 0.20
C SER A 31 2.61 -12.96 -0.33
N MET A 32 1.64 -13.23 -1.20
CA MET A 32 1.48 -14.54 -1.85
C MET A 32 2.42 -14.70 -3.05
N MET A 33 2.68 -13.62 -3.80
CA MET A 33 3.55 -13.69 -4.98
C MET A 33 5.02 -13.92 -4.64
N THR A 34 5.49 -13.44 -3.49
CA THR A 34 6.89 -13.62 -3.06
C THR A 34 7.27 -15.10 -2.89
N PRO A 35 6.57 -15.93 -2.10
CA PRO A 35 6.89 -17.35 -2.00
C PRO A 35 6.65 -18.10 -3.32
N LEU A 36 5.69 -17.68 -4.13
CA LEU A 36 5.40 -18.29 -5.43
C LEU A 36 6.57 -18.08 -6.42
N SER A 37 7.16 -16.89 -6.45
CA SER A 37 8.33 -16.61 -7.28
C SER A 37 9.56 -17.43 -6.86
N LEU A 38 9.71 -17.72 -5.56
CA LEU A 38 10.76 -18.63 -5.05
C LEU A 38 10.55 -20.07 -5.54
N LEU A 39 9.31 -20.56 -5.53
CA LEU A 39 8.97 -21.88 -6.07
C LEU A 39 9.25 -21.96 -7.56
N PHE A 40 8.93 -20.93 -8.34
CA PHE A 40 9.24 -20.89 -9.78
C PHE A 40 10.76 -20.90 -10.01
N THR A 41 11.52 -20.14 -9.22
CA THR A 41 12.99 -20.13 -9.31
C THR A 41 13.58 -21.49 -8.97
N GLN A 42 13.10 -22.15 -7.92
CA GLN A 42 13.55 -23.49 -7.53
C GLN A 42 13.27 -24.52 -8.63
N ASN A 43 12.07 -24.52 -9.20
CA ASN A 43 11.72 -25.43 -10.28
C ASN A 43 12.51 -25.16 -11.57
N LEU A 44 12.82 -23.90 -11.84
CA LEU A 44 13.68 -23.52 -12.95
C LEU A 44 15.09 -24.09 -12.76
N ILE A 45 15.70 -23.94 -11.59
CA ILE A 45 17.03 -24.46 -11.27
C ILE A 45 17.03 -25.99 -11.39
N ASN A 46 16.02 -26.66 -10.82
CA ASN A 46 15.88 -28.12 -10.93
C ASN A 46 15.73 -28.57 -12.39
N GLY A 47 14.99 -27.82 -13.20
CA GLY A 47 14.86 -28.07 -14.63
C GLY A 47 16.21 -27.99 -15.36
N PHE A 48 17.00 -26.96 -15.09
CA PHE A 48 18.35 -26.85 -15.63
C PHE A 48 19.26 -28.02 -15.21
N VAL A 49 19.28 -28.36 -13.92
CA VAL A 49 20.07 -29.48 -13.41
C VAL A 49 19.68 -30.81 -14.08
N SER A 50 18.39 -31.05 -14.25
CA SER A 50 17.88 -32.24 -14.96
C SER A 50 18.26 -32.25 -16.43
N TYR A 51 18.21 -31.11 -17.10
CA TYR A 51 18.60 -30.99 -18.50
C TYR A 51 20.08 -31.29 -18.74
N PHE A 52 20.97 -30.84 -17.85
CA PHE A 52 22.42 -31.10 -17.97
C PHE A 52 22.82 -32.52 -17.58
N ASN A 53 22.08 -33.19 -16.69
CA ASN A 53 22.42 -34.50 -16.19
C ASN A 53 21.77 -35.67 -16.95
N SER A 54 20.70 -35.46 -17.63
CA SER A 54 19.94 -36.47 -18.39
C SER A 54 19.21 -35.74 -19.50
N ASP A 55 19.23 -36.22 -20.73
CA ASP A 55 18.55 -35.63 -21.92
C ASP A 55 17.05 -35.26 -21.67
N ALA A 56 16.80 -34.49 -20.63
CA ALA A 56 15.46 -34.03 -20.28
C ALA A 56 14.98 -32.97 -21.28
N GLU A 57 13.68 -32.92 -21.52
CA GLU A 57 13.07 -31.95 -22.42
C GLU A 57 13.30 -30.51 -21.94
N ILE A 58 13.54 -29.60 -22.87
CA ILE A 58 13.71 -28.17 -22.62
C ILE A 58 12.39 -27.47 -22.24
N THR A 59 11.27 -28.09 -22.55
CA THR A 59 9.89 -27.55 -22.37
C THR A 59 9.61 -27.05 -20.93
N PRO A 60 9.95 -27.81 -19.86
CA PRO A 60 9.72 -27.34 -18.47
C PRO A 60 10.53 -26.09 -18.14
N ILE A 61 11.76 -25.96 -18.65
CA ILE A 61 12.61 -24.79 -18.40
C ILE A 61 11.98 -23.53 -18.99
N ILE A 62 11.49 -23.61 -20.21
CA ILE A 62 10.80 -22.48 -20.87
C ILE A 62 9.56 -22.10 -20.08
N LEU A 63 8.75 -23.06 -19.66
CA LEU A 63 7.52 -22.83 -18.90
C LEU A 63 7.80 -22.10 -17.58
N TRP A 64 8.74 -22.58 -16.78
CA TRP A 64 9.09 -21.95 -15.49
C TRP A 64 9.73 -20.57 -15.67
N SER A 65 10.52 -20.37 -16.75
CA SER A 65 11.08 -19.07 -17.10
C SER A 65 9.99 -18.04 -17.40
N VAL A 66 9.01 -18.42 -18.22
CA VAL A 66 7.87 -17.54 -18.57
C VAL A 66 7.07 -17.20 -17.30
N LEU A 67 6.74 -18.19 -16.47
CA LEU A 67 6.00 -17.94 -15.21
C LEU A 67 6.76 -17.00 -14.28
N LEU A 68 8.08 -17.12 -14.20
CA LEU A 68 8.92 -16.25 -13.38
C LEU A 68 8.90 -14.81 -13.90
N VAL A 69 9.05 -14.61 -15.23
CA VAL A 69 9.00 -13.28 -15.84
C VAL A 69 7.63 -12.65 -15.63
N VAL A 70 6.54 -13.41 -15.84
CA VAL A 70 5.17 -12.92 -15.61
C VAL A 70 4.96 -12.53 -14.15
N SER A 71 5.43 -13.33 -13.19
CA SER A 71 5.32 -13.01 -11.74
C SER A 71 6.09 -11.74 -11.38
N MET A 72 7.29 -11.55 -11.92
CA MET A 72 8.08 -10.32 -11.72
C MET A 72 7.38 -9.10 -12.31
N PHE A 73 6.80 -9.22 -13.50
CA PHE A 73 6.05 -8.14 -14.12
C PHE A 73 4.81 -7.75 -13.30
N LEU A 74 4.07 -8.73 -12.77
CA LEU A 74 2.92 -8.48 -11.91
C LEU A 74 3.34 -7.75 -10.62
N VAL A 75 4.39 -8.19 -9.95
CA VAL A 75 4.92 -7.53 -8.74
C VAL A 75 5.39 -6.11 -9.04
N SER A 76 6.09 -5.88 -10.15
CA SER A 76 6.52 -4.53 -10.55
C SER A 76 5.35 -3.60 -10.85
N SER A 77 4.29 -4.13 -11.46
CA SER A 77 3.08 -3.36 -11.78
C SER A 77 2.32 -2.90 -10.51
N THR A 78 2.37 -3.68 -9.42
CA THR A 78 1.74 -3.27 -8.15
C THR A 78 2.39 -2.02 -7.57
N GLY A 79 3.70 -1.82 -7.75
CA GLY A 79 4.39 -0.59 -7.31
C GLY A 79 3.85 0.68 -7.98
N PHE A 80 3.49 0.61 -9.26
CA PHE A 80 2.87 1.72 -9.98
C PHE A 80 1.45 2.02 -9.46
N ILE A 81 0.66 0.98 -9.29
CA ILE A 81 -0.70 1.08 -8.73
C ILE A 81 -0.66 1.68 -7.32
N ASN A 82 0.29 1.24 -6.50
CA ASN A 82 0.50 1.73 -5.14
C ASN A 82 0.79 3.24 -5.11
N ASN A 83 1.61 3.75 -6.02
CA ASN A 83 1.89 5.18 -6.12
C ASN A 83 0.63 5.99 -6.44
N ILE A 84 -0.18 5.56 -7.40
CA ILE A 84 -1.44 6.22 -7.75
C ILE A 84 -2.41 6.21 -6.57
N GLN A 85 -2.54 5.07 -5.90
CA GLN A 85 -3.41 4.95 -4.72
C GLN A 85 -2.97 5.87 -3.58
N ASN A 86 -1.65 5.96 -3.30
CA ASN A 86 -1.11 6.84 -2.28
C ASN A 86 -1.42 8.32 -2.57
N ILE A 87 -1.28 8.76 -3.83
CA ILE A 87 -1.60 10.12 -4.24
C ILE A 87 -3.10 10.40 -4.06
N ASN A 88 -3.96 9.48 -4.49
CA ASN A 88 -5.42 9.63 -4.37
C ASN A 88 -5.87 9.62 -2.91
N MET A 89 -5.31 8.74 -2.09
CA MET A 89 -5.61 8.66 -0.66
C MET A 89 -5.16 9.92 0.06
N LYS A 90 -3.95 10.42 -0.24
CA LYS A 90 -3.44 11.67 0.31
C LYS A 90 -4.36 12.85 -0.06
N ARG A 91 -4.72 12.98 -1.33
CA ARG A 91 -5.63 14.06 -1.79
C ARG A 91 -6.99 14.04 -1.09
N LYS A 92 -7.57 12.85 -0.89
CA LYS A 92 -8.85 12.70 -0.18
C LYS A 92 -8.73 13.03 1.31
N LEU A 93 -7.66 12.55 1.95
CA LEU A 93 -7.42 12.83 3.38
C LEU A 93 -7.15 14.31 3.60
N ASP A 94 -6.27 14.93 2.83
CA ASP A 94 -5.94 16.35 2.96
C ASP A 94 -7.18 17.23 2.73
N GLY A 95 -7.98 16.96 1.69
CA GLY A 95 -9.18 17.73 1.40
C GLY A 95 -10.23 17.64 2.51
N GLN A 96 -10.52 16.45 3.01
CA GLN A 96 -11.54 16.25 4.04
C GLN A 96 -11.07 16.68 5.43
N PHE A 97 -9.77 16.49 5.73
CA PHE A 97 -9.19 16.94 6.98
C PHE A 97 -9.16 18.47 7.05
N THR A 98 -8.78 19.12 5.97
CA THR A 98 -8.80 20.60 5.86
C THR A 98 -10.21 21.14 6.02
N GLN A 99 -11.22 20.54 5.38
CA GLN A 99 -12.62 20.94 5.57
C GLN A 99 -13.06 20.77 7.03
N HIS A 100 -12.71 19.66 7.66
CA HIS A 100 -13.08 19.43 9.07
C HIS A 100 -12.43 20.45 10.01
N ILE A 101 -11.19 20.84 9.75
CA ILE A 101 -10.50 21.90 10.48
C ILE A 101 -11.22 23.25 10.26
N ILE A 102 -11.50 23.62 9.02
CA ILE A 102 -12.20 24.87 8.69
C ILE A 102 -13.57 24.92 9.37
N ASP A 103 -14.32 23.82 9.37
CA ASP A 103 -15.63 23.76 10.02
C ASP A 103 -15.54 23.88 11.55
N LYS A 104 -14.46 23.39 12.14
CA LYS A 104 -14.19 23.62 13.56
C LYS A 104 -13.82 25.07 13.83
N TYR A 105 -12.97 25.68 13.01
CA TYR A 105 -12.61 27.10 13.14
C TYR A 105 -13.82 28.02 13.01
N LYS A 106 -14.73 27.73 12.07
CA LYS A 106 -15.98 28.50 11.91
C LYS A 106 -16.92 28.45 13.13
N LYS A 107 -16.80 27.41 13.96
CA LYS A 107 -17.59 27.23 15.19
C LYS A 107 -16.98 27.88 16.43
N ILE A 108 -15.73 28.32 16.34
CA ILE A 108 -15.06 29.02 17.43
C ILE A 108 -15.48 30.49 17.36
N ASP A 109 -16.08 30.98 18.43
CA ASP A 109 -16.49 32.38 18.53
C ASP A 109 -15.28 33.30 18.43
N PHE A 110 -15.39 34.40 17.69
CA PHE A 110 -14.30 35.36 17.50
C PHE A 110 -13.72 35.88 18.82
N ALA A 111 -14.54 35.96 19.87
CA ALA A 111 -14.11 36.33 21.21
C ALA A 111 -13.03 35.39 21.80
N CYS A 112 -12.95 34.15 21.36
CA CYS A 112 -11.92 33.21 21.79
C CYS A 112 -10.55 33.46 21.16
N PHE A 113 -10.46 34.22 20.06
CA PHE A 113 -9.19 34.53 19.41
C PHE A 113 -8.41 35.67 20.11
N ASP A 114 -9.10 36.46 20.96
CA ASP A 114 -8.48 37.53 21.74
C ASP A 114 -7.85 37.01 23.05
N ASP A 115 -8.10 35.74 23.42
CA ASP A 115 -7.51 35.14 24.61
C ASP A 115 -6.08 34.62 24.29
N THR A 116 -5.08 35.25 24.90
CA THR A 116 -3.66 34.94 24.74
C THR A 116 -3.31 33.47 25.06
N ASN A 117 -4.05 32.84 25.99
CA ASN A 117 -3.84 31.41 26.33
C ASN A 117 -4.28 30.46 25.21
N ILE A 118 -5.31 30.82 24.44
CA ILE A 118 -5.80 30.02 23.32
C ILE A 118 -4.87 30.20 22.13
N GLN A 119 -4.36 31.41 21.89
CA GLN A 119 -3.35 31.64 20.84
C GLN A 119 -2.08 30.80 21.07
N ASP A 120 -1.57 30.75 22.31
CA ASP A 120 -0.36 29.98 22.65
C ASP A 120 -0.56 28.45 22.45
N THR A 121 -1.76 27.97 22.68
CA THR A 121 -2.12 26.55 22.45
C THR A 121 -2.24 26.22 20.97
N LEU A 122 -2.77 27.14 20.15
CA LEU A 122 -2.90 26.98 18.69
C LEU A 122 -1.54 27.00 17.98
N PHE A 123 -0.58 27.79 18.47
CA PHE A 123 0.77 27.87 17.91
C PHE A 123 1.67 26.70 18.31
N ARG A 124 1.31 25.92 19.34
CA ARG A 124 2.06 24.73 19.79
C ARG A 124 1.60 23.41 19.15
N MET A 125 0.54 23.40 18.33
CA MET A 125 0.08 22.25 17.56
C MET A 125 0.67 22.25 16.15
#